data_6bdcee5f6cebc1b359db6569d7c3d10b
#
_entry.id   6bdcee5f6cebc1b359db6569d7c3d10b
#
_cell.length_a   1.000
_cell.length_b   1.000
_cell.length_c   1.000
_cell.angle_alpha   90.00
_cell.angle_beta   90.00
_cell.angle_gamma   90.00
#
_symmetry.space_group_name_H-M   'P 1'
#
loop_
_entity.id
_entity.type
_entity.pdbx_description
1 polymer ?
#
loop_
_entity_poly.entity_id
_entity_poly.type
_entity_poly.pdbx_seq_one_letter_code
_entity_poly.pdbx_strand_id
1 'polypeptide(L)'
;MMYSKGDIIVINFPFSNLINAKKRPMVVLAQKGEDIIGCAVTSNLSSEGISIESFEEGNLPLKSKIKYWQLHTFLKDLAVKRIAKISKSTHKELIKKINKLFEK
;
A
#
# COMPACT_ATOMS: atom_id res chain seq x y z
N MET A 1 11.33 -0.78 -13.36
CA MET A 1 10.40 -1.86 -13.01
C MET A 1 8.99 -1.28 -12.88
N MET A 2 8.00 -2.01 -13.39
CA MET A 2 6.61 -1.60 -13.31
C MET A 2 5.91 -2.36 -12.19
N TYR A 3 5.14 -1.63 -11.40
CA TYR A 3 4.29 -2.24 -10.37
C TYR A 3 2.84 -2.16 -10.80
N SER A 4 2.04 -3.12 -10.36
CA SER A 4 0.64 -3.24 -10.77
C SER A 4 -0.28 -3.02 -9.57
N LYS A 5 -1.53 -2.66 -9.86
CA LYS A 5 -2.54 -2.50 -8.82
C LYS A 5 -2.63 -3.76 -7.96
N GLY A 6 -2.67 -3.57 -6.66
CA GLY A 6 -2.74 -4.65 -5.69
C GLY A 6 -1.39 -5.15 -5.21
N ASP A 7 -0.30 -4.79 -5.86
CA ASP A 7 1.04 -5.15 -5.38
C ASP A 7 1.27 -4.52 -4.02
N ILE A 8 1.91 -5.28 -3.12
CA ILE A 8 2.43 -4.75 -1.87
C ILE A 8 3.93 -4.61 -2.04
N ILE A 9 4.40 -3.37 -1.94
CA ILE A 9 5.82 -3.06 -2.11
C ILE A 9 6.35 -2.43 -0.84
N VAL A 10 7.66 -2.57 -0.64
CA VAL A 10 8.36 -1.90 0.45
C VAL A 10 8.91 -0.60 -0.07
N ILE A 11 8.57 0.49 0.60
CA ILE A 11 8.99 1.84 0.23
C ILE A 11 9.91 2.40 1.30
N ASN A 12 10.97 3.09 0.88
CA ASN A 12 11.77 3.92 1.76
C ASN A 12 11.02 5.23 1.98
N PHE A 13 10.30 5.32 3.12
CA PHE A 13 9.56 6.53 3.44
C PHE A 13 10.51 7.66 3.81
N PRO A 14 10.47 8.78 3.08
CA PRO A 14 11.25 9.96 3.44
C PRO A 14 10.52 10.74 4.53
N PHE A 15 10.85 10.45 5.78
CA PHE A 15 10.28 11.21 6.88
C PHE A 15 10.97 12.54 7.05
N SER A 16 10.32 13.44 7.80
CA SER A 16 10.89 14.73 8.16
C SER A 16 12.25 14.58 8.85
N ASN A 17 12.48 13.45 9.51
CA ASN A 17 13.80 13.13 10.06
C ASN A 17 14.60 12.39 8.99
N LEU A 18 15.38 13.11 8.22
CA LEU A 18 16.11 12.58 7.07
C LEU A 18 17.18 11.56 7.44
N ILE A 19 17.50 11.41 8.73
CA ILE A 19 18.55 10.51 9.19
C ILE A 19 18.06 9.06 9.22
N ASN A 20 16.74 8.85 9.39
CA ASN A 20 16.15 7.52 9.55
C ASN A 20 14.99 7.29 8.60
N ALA A 21 15.31 7.03 7.33
CA ALA A 21 14.29 6.56 6.40
C ALA A 21 13.82 5.18 6.86
N LYS A 22 12.51 5.02 7.10
CA LYS A 22 11.96 3.73 7.48
C LYS A 22 11.36 3.05 6.27
N LYS A 23 11.64 1.74 6.17
CA LYS A 23 11.02 0.90 5.16
C LYS A 23 9.63 0.51 5.63
N ARG A 24 8.61 0.79 4.80
CA ARG A 24 7.22 0.46 5.12
C ARG A 24 6.52 -0.14 3.93
N PRO A 25 5.57 -1.06 4.17
CA PRO A 25 4.78 -1.61 3.08
C PRO A 25 3.70 -0.63 2.62
N MET A 26 3.41 -0.70 1.34
CA MET A 26 2.36 0.10 0.70
C MET A 26 1.67 -0.75 -0.35
N VAL A 27 0.34 -0.63 -0.44
CA VAL A 27 -0.43 -1.27 -1.52
C VAL A 27 -0.47 -0.31 -2.71
N VAL A 28 -0.06 -0.80 -3.86
CA VAL A 28 -0.06 -0.02 -5.10
C VAL A 28 -1.48 0.07 -5.65
N LEU A 29 -1.92 1.28 -5.95
CA LEU A 29 -3.18 1.54 -6.64
C LEU A 29 -2.95 1.71 -8.13
N ALA A 30 -1.87 2.41 -8.48
CA ALA A 30 -1.55 2.67 -9.87
C ALA A 30 -0.09 3.10 -9.98
N GLN A 31 0.48 2.93 -11.16
CA GLN A 31 1.75 3.55 -11.51
C GLN A 31 1.53 4.39 -12.75
N LYS A 32 1.94 5.65 -12.69
CA LYS A 32 1.88 6.54 -13.85
C LYS A 32 3.26 7.12 -14.08
N GLY A 33 3.91 6.65 -15.15
CA GLY A 33 5.28 7.05 -15.43
C GLY A 33 6.21 6.64 -14.29
N GLU A 34 6.86 7.63 -13.72
CA GLU A 34 7.80 7.42 -12.61
C GLU A 34 7.11 7.41 -11.24
N ASP A 35 5.81 7.72 -11.18
CA ASP A 35 5.08 7.87 -9.93
C ASP A 35 4.29 6.62 -9.59
N ILE A 36 4.38 6.21 -8.32
CA ILE A 36 3.57 5.12 -7.78
C ILE A 36 2.60 5.73 -6.79
N ILE A 37 1.31 5.46 -6.98
CA ILE A 37 0.24 5.92 -6.09
C ILE A 37 -0.24 4.72 -5.30
N GLY A 38 -0.32 4.87 -3.98
CA GLY A 38 -0.73 3.76 -3.15
C GLY A 38 -1.23 4.17 -1.78
N CYS A 39 -1.58 3.17 -0.99
CA CYS A 39 -2.09 3.33 0.37
C CYS A 39 -1.13 2.72 1.37
N ALA A 40 -0.99 3.37 2.52
CA ALA A 40 -0.18 2.87 3.61
C ALA A 40 -0.78 1.58 4.19
N VAL A 41 0.10 0.70 4.65
CA VAL A 41 -0.26 -0.56 5.32
C VAL A 41 0.29 -0.49 6.74
N THR A 42 -0.52 -0.91 7.71
CA THR A 42 -0.11 -0.92 9.11
C THR A 42 -0.31 -2.31 9.72
N SER A 43 0.61 -2.69 10.60
CA SER A 43 0.45 -3.89 11.42
C SER A 43 -0.27 -3.61 12.74
N ASN A 44 -0.63 -2.36 13.00
CA ASN A 44 -1.42 -2.00 14.17
C ASN A 44 -2.89 -2.36 13.92
N LEU A 45 -3.33 -3.47 14.48
CA LEU A 45 -4.69 -3.98 14.26
C LEU A 45 -5.76 -3.15 14.97
N SER A 46 -5.37 -2.24 15.85
CA SER A 46 -6.30 -1.30 16.47
C SER A 46 -6.64 -0.14 15.52
N SER A 47 -5.86 0.05 14.48
CA SER A 47 -6.13 1.10 13.50
C SER A 47 -7.38 0.77 12.70
N GLU A 48 -8.11 1.80 12.28
CA GLU A 48 -9.12 1.63 11.25
C GLU A 48 -8.42 1.18 9.97
N GLY A 49 -9.14 0.49 9.10
CA GLY A 49 -8.59 0.07 7.82
C GLY A 49 -9.19 -1.23 7.34
N ILE A 50 -8.76 -1.65 6.16
CA ILE A 50 -9.21 -2.90 5.55
C ILE A 50 -8.24 -4.00 5.92
N SER A 51 -8.76 -5.06 6.57
CA SER A 51 -7.93 -6.21 6.91
C SER A 51 -7.46 -6.94 5.66
N ILE A 52 -6.19 -7.27 5.61
CA ILE A 52 -5.62 -8.08 4.53
C ILE A 52 -5.62 -9.53 5.01
N GLU A 53 -6.59 -10.30 4.54
CA GLU A 53 -6.76 -11.68 4.99
C GLU A 53 -6.36 -12.72 3.95
N SER A 54 -6.26 -12.31 2.69
CA SER A 54 -5.90 -13.22 1.62
C SER A 54 -5.03 -12.51 0.58
N PHE A 55 -4.22 -13.29 -0.10
CA PHE A 55 -3.26 -12.79 -1.08
C PHE A 55 -3.43 -13.56 -2.38
N GLU A 56 -3.22 -12.88 -3.51
CA GLU A 56 -3.10 -13.54 -4.79
C GLU A 56 -1.70 -14.14 -4.92
N GLU A 57 -0.69 -13.45 -4.41
CA GLU A 57 0.69 -13.90 -4.42
C GLU A 57 1.39 -13.43 -3.15
N GLY A 58 2.31 -14.24 -2.65
CA GLY A 58 3.13 -13.86 -1.51
C GLY A 58 2.37 -13.78 -0.20
N ASN A 59 2.97 -13.12 0.76
CA ASN A 59 2.41 -12.98 2.11
C ASN A 59 3.08 -11.82 2.83
N LEU A 60 2.49 -11.42 3.96
CA LEU A 60 3.10 -10.46 4.87
C LEU A 60 3.49 -11.16 6.16
N PRO A 61 4.61 -10.77 6.79
CA PRO A 61 5.04 -11.42 8.03
C PRO A 61 4.10 -11.19 9.21
N LEU A 62 3.34 -10.10 9.19
CA LEU A 62 2.40 -9.76 10.26
C LEU A 62 1.03 -9.48 9.66
N LYS A 63 -0.01 -9.82 10.42
CA LYS A 63 -1.37 -9.42 10.06
C LYS A 63 -1.40 -7.90 9.94
N SER A 64 -2.06 -7.41 8.90
CA SER A 64 -1.98 -5.99 8.55
C SER A 64 -3.31 -5.48 8.05
N LYS A 65 -3.45 -4.15 8.07
CA LYS A 65 -4.60 -3.45 7.53
C LYS A 65 -4.13 -2.39 6.55
N ILE A 66 -4.97 -2.11 5.56
CA ILE A 66 -4.73 -1.04 4.60
C ILE A 66 -5.43 0.22 5.11
N LYS A 67 -4.65 1.27 5.27
CA LYS A 67 -5.19 2.59 5.61
C LYS A 67 -5.62 3.26 4.31
N TYR A 68 -6.84 2.97 3.88
CA TYR A 68 -7.32 3.34 2.54
C TYR A 68 -7.36 4.86 2.32
N TRP A 69 -7.41 5.65 3.38
CA TRP A 69 -7.44 7.11 3.29
C TRP A 69 -6.04 7.73 3.26
N GLN A 70 -5.00 6.99 3.60
CA GLN A 70 -3.63 7.49 3.56
C GLN A 70 -3.03 7.20 2.19
N LEU A 71 -3.34 8.10 1.28
CA LEU A 71 -2.89 8.02 -0.10
C LEU A 71 -1.56 8.75 -0.24
N HIS A 72 -0.61 8.09 -0.87
CA HIS A 72 0.72 8.64 -1.10
C HIS A 72 1.12 8.46 -2.55
N THR A 73 1.93 9.40 -3.04
CA THR A 73 2.56 9.28 -4.34
C THR A 73 4.06 9.38 -4.14
N PHE A 74 4.78 8.36 -4.61
CA PHE A 74 6.23 8.31 -4.49
C PHE A 74 6.86 8.03 -5.83
N LEU A 75 8.09 8.53 -6.01
CA LEU A 75 8.90 8.12 -7.15
C LEU A 75 9.22 6.63 -7.04
N LYS A 76 9.18 5.93 -8.15
CA LYS A 76 9.44 4.49 -8.17
C LYS A 76 10.80 4.12 -7.60
N ASP A 77 11.76 5.04 -7.63
CA ASP A 77 13.10 4.80 -7.12
C ASP A 77 13.12 4.58 -5.60
N LEU A 78 12.07 5.00 -4.90
CA LEU A 78 11.94 4.75 -3.47
C LEU A 78 11.43 3.35 -3.16
N ALA A 79 10.94 2.62 -4.17
CA ALA A 79 10.49 1.25 -3.99
C ALA A 79 11.70 0.32 -3.90
N VAL A 80 11.72 -0.50 -2.84
CA VAL A 80 12.81 -1.44 -2.60
C VAL A 80 12.52 -2.77 -3.30
N LYS A 81 11.32 -3.32 -3.10
CA LYS A 81 10.91 -4.59 -3.69
C LYS A 81 9.41 -4.82 -3.54
N ARG A 82 8.88 -5.70 -4.38
CA ARG A 82 7.52 -6.23 -4.23
C ARG A 82 7.59 -7.48 -3.35
N ILE A 83 6.69 -7.59 -2.38
CA ILE A 83 6.68 -8.74 -1.46
C ILE A 83 5.41 -9.58 -1.55
N ALA A 84 4.32 -9.01 -2.07
CA ALA A 84 3.06 -9.74 -2.14
C ALA A 84 2.12 -9.04 -3.12
N LYS A 85 0.96 -9.64 -3.32
CA LYS A 85 -0.14 -9.03 -4.06
C LYS A 85 -1.44 -9.40 -3.34
N ILE A 86 -2.27 -8.40 -3.03
CA ILE A 86 -3.54 -8.66 -2.34
C ILE A 86 -4.49 -9.40 -3.26
N SER A 87 -5.45 -10.12 -2.66
CA SER A 87 -6.47 -10.83 -3.43
C SER A 87 -7.38 -9.85 -4.17
N LYS A 88 -8.04 -10.35 -5.21
CA LYS A 88 -8.97 -9.53 -5.99
C LYS A 88 -10.12 -9.01 -5.14
N SER A 89 -10.60 -9.81 -4.19
CA SER A 89 -11.69 -9.40 -3.30
C SER A 89 -11.23 -8.25 -2.39
N THR A 90 -10.03 -8.32 -1.85
CA THR A 90 -9.48 -7.25 -1.03
C THR A 90 -9.27 -5.98 -1.84
N HIS A 91 -8.77 -6.12 -3.06
CA HIS A 91 -8.59 -4.98 -3.95
C HIS A 91 -9.92 -4.30 -4.27
N LYS A 92 -10.95 -5.09 -4.54
CA LYS A 92 -12.28 -4.57 -4.84
C LYS A 92 -12.84 -3.78 -3.65
N GLU A 93 -12.68 -4.31 -2.46
CA GLU A 93 -13.09 -3.63 -1.23
C GLU A 93 -12.33 -2.32 -1.05
N LEU A 94 -11.03 -2.34 -1.31
CA LEU A 94 -10.17 -1.17 -1.20
C LEU A 94 -10.65 -0.05 -2.12
N ILE A 95 -10.88 -0.35 -3.40
CA ILE A 95 -11.33 0.66 -4.36
C ILE A 95 -12.70 1.20 -3.97
N LYS A 96 -13.58 0.34 -3.50
CA LYS A 96 -14.91 0.75 -3.05
C LYS A 96 -14.82 1.74 -1.88
N LYS A 97 -13.96 1.47 -0.91
CA LYS A 97 -13.74 2.35 0.24
C LYS A 97 -13.14 3.69 -0.17
N ILE A 98 -12.18 3.67 -1.07
CA ILE A 98 -11.55 4.90 -1.55
C ILE A 98 -12.57 5.75 -2.31
N ASN A 99 -13.35 5.15 -3.19
CA ASN A 99 -14.38 5.87 -3.93
C ASN A 99 -15.39 6.52 -2.99
N LYS A 100 -15.80 5.78 -1.97
CA LYS A 100 -16.75 6.28 -0.99
C LYS A 100 -16.19 7.46 -0.19
N LEU A 101 -14.89 7.45 0.05
CA LEU A 101 -14.22 8.54 0.76
C LEU A 101 -14.38 9.89 0.04
N PHE A 102 -14.41 9.87 -1.29
CA PHE A 102 -14.52 11.07 -2.11
C PHE A 102 -15.95 11.41 -2.52
N GLU A 103 -16.91 10.61 -2.16
CA GLU A 103 -18.33 10.91 -2.39
C GLU A 103 -18.87 11.81 -1.29
N LYS A 104 -19.86 12.59 -1.65
CA LYS A 104 -20.59 13.39 -0.67
C LYS A 104 -21.76 12.61 -0.09
#